data_079a1059361e80c90c0412f5a1f1ca70
#
_entry.id   079a1059361e80c90c0412f5a1f1ca70
#
_cell.length_a   1.000
_cell.length_b   1.000
_cell.length_c   1.000
_cell.angle_alpha   90.00
_cell.angle_beta   90.00
_cell.angle_gamma   90.00
#
_symmetry.space_group_name_H-M   'P 1'
#
loop_
_entity.id
_entity.type
_entity.pdbx_description
1 polymer ?
#
loop_
_entity_poly.entity_id
_entity_poly.type
_entity_poly.pdbx_seq_one_letter_code
_entity_poly.pdbx_strand_id
1 'polypeptide(L)'
;MEKQLKQQLKKAEGQNTVYLLNSYVEGETISLKSQEIGDKENEILAIPKYLDFLGIKDSIITIDAIGCNAKIIKSILDHKCSFFLIVKENQKMLLNAINREIELLEKENKFEQLETCSLLNKDHGKIEEMKATIISDTEFIFDSNLNEIFNNIGKICVIDKTTTSKMNGESKTTKTRTICITDLTELSVNEMLEIKLSHWNIEASHWILDVQYKEDYSTSRSGNSIVNLSLLRKFGMRMRNSSKEFSKKPIKRMFMRNVSHFENIIEMLCIGE
;
A
#
# COMPACT_ATOMS: atom_id res chain seq x y z
N MET A 1 2.29 -2.41 -1.73
CA MET A 1 2.00 -3.83 -2.03
C MET A 1 1.93 -4.58 -0.71
N GLU A 2 0.76 -4.63 -0.08
CA GLU A 2 0.49 -5.57 0.98
C GLU A 2 -0.96 -5.56 1.39
N LYS A 3 -1.62 -6.58 1.09
CA LYS A 3 -2.13 -7.57 2.01
C LYS A 3 -1.92 -8.87 1.31
N GLN A 4 -1.15 -9.78 1.93
CA GLN A 4 -1.47 -11.16 1.72
C GLN A 4 -2.98 -11.24 1.80
N LEU A 5 -3.64 -11.46 0.67
CA LEU A 5 -4.92 -12.11 0.72
C LEU A 5 -4.63 -13.46 1.40
N LYS A 6 -4.55 -13.44 2.73
CA LYS A 6 -4.77 -14.64 3.52
C LYS A 6 -6.23 -14.98 3.29
N GLN A 7 -6.52 -15.54 2.13
CA GLN A 7 -7.67 -16.41 2.03
C GLN A 7 -7.38 -17.56 2.98
N GLN A 8 -7.63 -17.34 4.27
CA GLN A 8 -7.91 -18.44 5.17
C GLN A 8 -9.23 -19.04 4.70
N LEU A 9 -9.17 -19.74 3.57
CA LEU A 9 -10.16 -20.72 3.23
C LEU A 9 -10.16 -21.67 4.42
N LYS A 10 -11.20 -21.61 5.26
CA LYS A 10 -11.38 -22.55 6.36
C LYS A 10 -11.09 -23.92 5.80
N LYS A 11 -9.98 -24.54 6.25
CA LYS A 11 -9.55 -25.85 5.82
C LYS A 11 -10.72 -26.81 6.02
N ALA A 12 -11.30 -27.29 4.94
CA ALA A 12 -11.79 -28.66 4.97
C ALA A 12 -10.52 -29.51 5.09
N GLU A 13 -10.48 -30.43 6.01
CA GLU A 13 -9.32 -31.28 6.29
C GLU A 13 -8.64 -31.71 4.99
N GLY A 14 -7.36 -31.33 4.82
CA GLY A 14 -6.51 -31.77 3.71
C GLY A 14 -6.29 -30.80 2.54
N GLN A 15 -6.76 -29.54 2.56
CA GLN A 15 -6.51 -28.58 1.48
C GLN A 15 -5.55 -27.46 1.88
N ASN A 16 -4.59 -27.14 0.99
CA ASN A 16 -3.62 -26.08 1.20
C ASN A 16 -4.28 -24.69 1.07
N THR A 17 -3.84 -23.74 1.89
CA THR A 17 -4.24 -22.34 1.78
C THR A 17 -3.55 -21.72 0.55
N VAL A 18 -4.32 -21.03 -0.29
CA VAL A 18 -3.77 -20.31 -1.45
C VAL A 18 -3.50 -18.87 -1.05
N TYR A 19 -2.28 -18.42 -1.27
CA TYR A 19 -1.85 -17.04 -1.06
C TYR A 19 -1.66 -16.38 -2.43
N LEU A 20 -2.18 -15.14 -2.59
CA LEU A 20 -2.04 -14.38 -3.82
C LEU A 20 -1.25 -13.09 -3.54
N LEU A 21 -0.16 -12.88 -4.27
CA LEU A 21 0.49 -11.58 -4.38
C LEU A 21 -0.26 -10.75 -5.41
N ASN A 22 -0.62 -9.54 -5.00
CA ASN A 22 -1.33 -8.58 -5.83
C ASN A 22 -0.58 -7.26 -5.89
N SER A 23 -0.63 -6.58 -7.02
CA SER A 23 -0.16 -5.23 -7.17
C SER A 23 -1.27 -4.33 -7.72
N TYR A 24 -1.16 -3.05 -7.43
CA TYR A 24 -2.10 -2.03 -7.82
C TYR A 24 -1.34 -0.87 -8.46
N VAL A 25 -1.82 -0.37 -9.59
CA VAL A 25 -1.27 0.81 -10.25
C VAL A 25 -2.10 2.00 -9.82
N GLU A 26 -1.44 2.98 -9.22
CA GLU A 26 -2.10 4.19 -8.79
C GLU A 26 -2.59 5.03 -9.98
N GLY A 27 -3.70 5.75 -9.77
CA GLY A 27 -4.33 6.56 -10.81
C GLY A 27 -5.18 5.77 -11.82
N GLU A 28 -4.82 4.52 -12.09
CA GLU A 28 -5.49 3.69 -13.11
C GLU A 28 -6.55 2.74 -12.54
N THR A 29 -6.66 2.63 -11.21
CA THR A 29 -7.52 1.63 -10.54
C THR A 29 -7.31 0.20 -11.08
N ILE A 30 -6.10 -0.09 -11.56
CA ILE A 30 -5.75 -1.37 -12.17
C ILE A 30 -5.00 -2.23 -11.15
N SER A 31 -5.53 -3.42 -10.88
CA SER A 31 -4.77 -4.50 -10.28
C SER A 31 -4.04 -5.26 -11.39
N LEU A 32 -2.72 -5.34 -11.30
CA LEU A 32 -1.91 -6.13 -12.21
C LEU A 32 -2.14 -7.64 -11.96
N LYS A 33 -1.47 -8.49 -12.73
CA LYS A 33 -1.55 -9.94 -12.58
C LYS A 33 -1.31 -10.37 -11.14
N SER A 34 -2.13 -11.29 -10.64
CA SER A 34 -1.90 -11.95 -9.35
C SER A 34 -0.99 -13.15 -9.55
N GLN A 35 -0.11 -13.40 -8.60
CA GLN A 35 0.73 -14.60 -8.56
C GLN A 35 0.40 -15.42 -7.32
N GLU A 36 0.19 -16.71 -7.50
CA GLU A 36 0.03 -17.65 -6.40
C GLU A 36 1.37 -17.89 -5.72
N ILE A 37 1.37 -17.88 -4.39
CA ILE A 37 2.52 -18.19 -3.56
C ILE A 37 2.22 -19.51 -2.83
N GLY A 38 3.19 -20.43 -2.83
CA GLY A 38 3.09 -21.66 -2.09
C GLY A 38 3.11 -21.47 -0.57
N ASP A 39 2.45 -22.36 0.17
CA ASP A 39 2.34 -22.35 1.65
C ASP A 39 3.68 -22.19 2.41
N LYS A 40 4.79 -22.56 1.78
CA LYS A 40 6.14 -22.54 2.36
C LYS A 40 7.00 -21.38 1.86
N GLU A 41 6.51 -20.57 0.93
CA GLU A 41 7.27 -19.49 0.35
C GLU A 41 7.11 -18.23 1.21
N ASN A 42 8.23 -17.73 1.73
CA ASN A 42 8.26 -16.48 2.48
C ASN A 42 8.05 -15.31 1.49
N GLU A 43 7.23 -14.32 1.85
CA GLU A 43 6.99 -13.10 1.08
C GLU A 43 8.28 -12.40 0.63
N ILE A 44 9.31 -12.39 1.47
CA ILE A 44 10.63 -11.81 1.15
C ILE A 44 11.26 -12.47 -0.08
N LEU A 45 10.98 -13.75 -0.33
CA LEU A 45 11.47 -14.49 -1.49
C LEU A 45 10.50 -14.40 -2.67
N ALA A 46 9.21 -14.25 -2.40
CA ALA A 46 8.17 -14.19 -3.42
C ALA A 46 8.12 -12.82 -4.12
N ILE A 47 8.32 -11.72 -3.39
CA ILE A 47 8.27 -10.36 -3.93
C ILE A 47 9.28 -10.15 -5.09
N PRO A 48 10.58 -10.50 -4.97
CA PRO A 48 11.52 -10.39 -6.08
C PRO A 48 11.05 -11.15 -7.33
N LYS A 49 10.63 -12.41 -7.19
CA LYS A 49 10.11 -13.20 -8.31
C LYS A 49 8.84 -12.57 -8.94
N TYR A 50 8.03 -11.94 -8.12
CA TYR A 50 6.85 -11.26 -8.59
C TYR A 50 7.20 -9.99 -9.38
N LEU A 51 8.23 -9.26 -9.00
CA LEU A 51 8.76 -8.13 -9.77
C LEU A 51 9.31 -8.60 -11.14
N ASP A 52 10.06 -9.71 -11.17
CA ASP A 52 10.51 -10.37 -12.40
C ASP A 52 9.31 -10.71 -13.31
N PHE A 53 8.26 -11.30 -12.74
CA PHE A 53 7.05 -11.69 -13.47
C PHE A 53 6.27 -10.50 -14.03
N LEU A 54 6.24 -9.36 -13.32
CA LEU A 54 5.59 -8.15 -13.78
C LEU A 54 6.36 -7.44 -14.89
N GLY A 55 7.70 -7.52 -14.87
CA GLY A 55 8.57 -6.89 -15.86
C GLY A 55 8.47 -5.36 -15.91
N ILE A 56 8.10 -4.74 -14.78
CA ILE A 56 7.94 -3.27 -14.66
C ILE A 56 9.29 -2.58 -14.55
N LYS A 57 9.37 -1.35 -15.05
CA LYS A 57 10.54 -0.46 -14.98
C LYS A 57 10.08 0.97 -14.76
N ASP A 58 11.02 1.83 -14.40
CA ASP A 58 10.81 3.29 -14.29
C ASP A 58 9.58 3.66 -13.46
N SER A 59 9.39 2.93 -12.35
CA SER A 59 8.21 3.05 -11.48
C SER A 59 8.61 3.15 -10.02
N ILE A 60 7.80 3.80 -9.20
CA ILE A 60 7.99 3.84 -7.76
C ILE A 60 7.23 2.66 -7.14
N ILE A 61 7.94 1.80 -6.43
CA ILE A 61 7.38 0.63 -5.76
C ILE A 61 7.13 0.95 -4.29
N THR A 62 5.89 0.82 -3.88
CA THR A 62 5.50 0.93 -2.48
C THR A 62 5.11 -0.44 -1.94
N ILE A 63 5.69 -0.82 -0.83
CA ILE A 63 5.37 -2.07 -0.12
C ILE A 63 5.26 -1.71 1.36
N ASP A 64 4.42 -2.42 2.11
CA ASP A 64 4.37 -2.26 3.57
C ASP A 64 5.74 -2.60 4.21
N ALA A 65 5.84 -2.51 5.50
CA ALA A 65 7.09 -2.66 6.25
C ALA A 65 7.91 -3.89 5.87
N ILE A 66 7.29 -4.99 5.43
CA ILE A 66 8.01 -6.18 4.96
C ILE A 66 8.89 -5.86 3.73
N GLY A 67 8.51 -4.88 2.92
CA GLY A 67 9.28 -4.41 1.77
C GLY A 67 10.59 -3.74 2.15
N CYS A 68 10.69 -3.20 3.37
CA CYS A 68 11.94 -2.65 3.91
C CYS A 68 12.89 -3.79 4.27
N ASN A 69 13.41 -4.45 3.26
CA ASN A 69 14.32 -5.60 3.34
C ASN A 69 15.39 -5.49 2.25
N ALA A 70 16.64 -5.76 2.60
CA ALA A 70 17.78 -5.63 1.68
C ALA A 70 17.60 -6.38 0.35
N LYS A 71 17.05 -7.61 0.37
CA LYS A 71 16.81 -8.41 -0.83
C LYS A 71 15.75 -7.80 -1.73
N ILE A 72 14.68 -7.26 -1.13
CA ILE A 72 13.57 -6.64 -1.86
C ILE A 72 14.04 -5.30 -2.46
N ILE A 73 14.71 -4.46 -1.68
CA ILE A 73 15.28 -3.18 -2.16
C ILE A 73 16.21 -3.43 -3.33
N LYS A 74 17.14 -4.39 -3.19
CA LYS A 74 18.05 -4.77 -4.27
C LYS A 74 17.27 -5.16 -5.53
N SER A 75 16.26 -6.02 -5.41
CA SER A 75 15.44 -6.43 -6.55
C SER A 75 14.72 -5.26 -7.21
N ILE A 76 14.19 -4.31 -6.44
CA ILE A 76 13.54 -3.10 -6.98
C ILE A 76 14.55 -2.30 -7.83
N LEU A 77 15.74 -2.05 -7.29
CA LEU A 77 16.79 -1.29 -7.97
C LEU A 77 17.32 -2.03 -9.21
N ASP A 78 17.49 -3.35 -9.15
CA ASP A 78 17.92 -4.19 -10.27
C ASP A 78 16.92 -4.12 -11.45
N HIS A 79 15.63 -3.88 -11.18
CA HIS A 79 14.58 -3.64 -12.19
C HIS A 79 14.52 -2.20 -12.70
N LYS A 80 15.44 -1.33 -12.29
CA LYS A 80 15.42 0.12 -12.60
C LYS A 80 14.14 0.79 -12.10
N CYS A 81 13.63 0.34 -10.99
CA CYS A 81 12.54 0.95 -10.25
C CYS A 81 13.09 1.66 -9.01
N SER A 82 12.36 2.64 -8.53
CA SER A 82 12.63 3.31 -7.27
C SER A 82 11.71 2.77 -6.17
N PHE A 83 12.09 2.99 -4.93
CA PHE A 83 11.28 2.53 -3.80
C PHE A 83 10.77 3.69 -2.94
N PHE A 84 9.61 3.47 -2.32
CA PHE A 84 9.10 4.27 -1.21
C PHE A 84 8.55 3.31 -0.16
N LEU A 85 9.29 3.09 0.92
CA LEU A 85 9.06 2.00 1.87
C LEU A 85 8.92 2.50 3.30
N ILE A 86 8.07 1.83 4.08
CA ILE A 86 7.86 2.14 5.50
C ILE A 86 8.89 1.39 6.34
N VAL A 87 9.57 2.11 7.25
CA VAL A 87 10.48 1.53 8.23
C VAL A 87 9.73 1.23 9.52
N LYS A 88 9.81 0.01 10.00
CA LYS A 88 9.26 -0.45 11.27
C LYS A 88 10.28 -1.31 12.04
N GLU A 89 9.84 -1.94 13.11
CA GLU A 89 10.65 -2.79 14.00
C GLU A 89 11.33 -3.99 13.29
N ASN A 90 10.87 -4.39 12.10
CA ASN A 90 11.55 -5.40 11.29
C ASN A 90 12.94 -4.95 10.80
N GLN A 91 13.21 -3.64 10.80
CA GLN A 91 14.51 -3.01 10.52
C GLN A 91 14.96 -2.14 11.71
N LYS A 92 15.07 -2.77 12.87
CA LYS A 92 15.31 -2.10 14.13
C LYS A 92 16.57 -1.22 14.14
N MET A 93 17.66 -1.68 13.52
CA MET A 93 18.89 -0.89 13.47
C MET A 93 18.72 0.39 12.65
N LEU A 94 18.11 0.29 11.46
CA LEU A 94 17.80 1.45 10.62
C LEU A 94 16.82 2.39 11.32
N LEU A 95 15.75 1.85 11.91
CA LEU A 95 14.77 2.63 12.66
C LEU A 95 15.41 3.41 13.81
N ASN A 96 16.32 2.77 14.58
CA ASN A 96 17.03 3.41 15.68
C ASN A 96 18.00 4.49 15.20
N ALA A 97 18.69 4.27 14.07
CA ALA A 97 19.58 5.28 13.49
C ALA A 97 18.78 6.52 13.07
N ILE A 98 17.66 6.34 12.38
CA ILE A 98 16.79 7.45 11.96
C ILE A 98 16.19 8.17 13.18
N ASN A 99 15.69 7.45 14.18
CA ASN A 99 15.14 8.07 15.39
C ASN A 99 16.19 8.89 16.15
N ARG A 100 17.42 8.40 16.23
CA ARG A 100 18.53 9.14 16.84
C ARG A 100 18.81 10.46 16.10
N GLU A 101 18.80 10.41 14.77
CA GLU A 101 18.99 11.62 13.96
C GLU A 101 17.86 12.63 14.17
N ILE A 102 16.60 12.16 14.19
CA ILE A 102 15.44 13.01 14.49
C ILE A 102 15.59 13.68 15.86
N GLU A 103 15.98 12.91 16.88
CA GLU A 103 16.20 13.45 18.24
C GLU A 103 17.32 14.50 18.28
N LEU A 104 18.39 14.33 17.51
CA LEU A 104 19.46 15.31 17.40
C LEU A 104 18.97 16.60 16.74
N LEU A 105 18.26 16.47 15.61
CA LEU A 105 17.66 17.60 14.89
C LEU A 105 16.64 18.36 15.76
N GLU A 106 15.82 17.65 16.54
CA GLU A 106 14.86 18.25 17.47
C GLU A 106 15.58 19.02 18.61
N LYS A 107 16.65 18.46 19.19
CA LYS A 107 17.45 19.10 20.23
C LYS A 107 18.16 20.38 19.77
N GLU A 108 18.58 20.38 18.50
CA GLU A 108 19.24 21.53 17.86
C GLU A 108 18.24 22.54 17.27
N ASN A 109 16.95 22.34 17.42
CA ASN A 109 15.87 23.13 16.80
C ASN A 109 15.98 23.23 15.26
N LYS A 110 16.62 22.24 14.63
CA LYS A 110 16.77 22.14 13.17
C LYS A 110 15.61 21.41 12.51
N PHE A 111 14.97 20.49 13.21
CA PHE A 111 13.88 19.67 12.66
C PHE A 111 12.71 20.52 12.14
N GLU A 112 12.37 21.62 12.84
CA GLU A 112 11.31 22.55 12.44
C GLU A 112 11.68 23.42 11.23
N GLN A 113 12.97 23.50 10.89
CA GLN A 113 13.48 24.25 9.73
C GLN A 113 13.52 23.44 8.46
N LEU A 114 13.27 22.13 8.55
CA LEU A 114 13.23 21.22 7.39
C LEU A 114 12.02 21.49 6.51
N GLU A 115 12.10 21.04 5.27
CA GLU A 115 10.96 21.10 4.34
C GLU A 115 9.78 20.29 4.89
N THR A 116 8.62 20.95 4.99
CA THR A 116 7.41 20.32 5.55
C THR A 116 6.18 20.64 4.71
N CYS A 117 5.21 19.72 4.73
CA CYS A 117 3.85 20.01 4.31
C CYS A 117 2.85 19.48 5.34
N SER A 118 1.64 20.05 5.32
CA SER A 118 0.56 19.63 6.22
C SER A 118 -0.74 19.43 5.44
N LEU A 119 -1.43 18.37 5.78
CA LEU A 119 -2.75 18.06 5.25
C LEU A 119 -3.76 17.93 6.39
N LEU A 120 -4.88 18.64 6.27
CA LEU A 120 -6.00 18.57 7.22
C LEU A 120 -7.20 17.94 6.55
N ASN A 121 -7.64 16.81 7.05
CA ASN A 121 -8.86 16.14 6.62
C ASN A 121 -9.92 16.17 7.73
N LYS A 122 -11.17 16.49 7.36
CA LYS A 122 -12.31 16.50 8.29
C LYS A 122 -13.42 15.64 7.70
N ASP A 123 -13.69 14.53 8.34
CA ASP A 123 -14.73 13.60 7.91
C ASP A 123 -15.47 12.99 9.10
N HIS A 124 -16.81 12.93 9.02
CA HIS A 124 -17.69 12.26 9.99
C HIS A 124 -17.34 12.46 11.47
N GLY A 125 -17.05 13.71 11.88
CA GLY A 125 -16.70 14.06 13.27
C GLY A 125 -15.29 13.70 13.69
N LYS A 126 -14.45 13.29 12.73
CA LYS A 126 -13.03 13.00 12.89
C LYS A 126 -12.20 14.07 12.19
N ILE A 127 -11.20 14.57 12.86
CA ILE A 127 -10.22 15.50 12.32
C ILE A 127 -8.90 14.77 12.28
N GLU A 128 -8.30 14.68 11.10
CA GLU A 128 -6.99 14.11 10.87
C GLU A 128 -6.05 15.19 10.34
N GLU A 129 -5.01 15.45 11.08
CA GLU A 129 -3.93 16.33 10.68
C GLU A 129 -2.69 15.47 10.42
N MET A 130 -2.09 15.61 9.26
CA MET A 130 -0.84 14.97 8.89
C MET A 130 0.19 16.02 8.56
N LYS A 131 1.36 15.94 9.20
CA LYS A 131 2.52 16.77 8.91
C LYS A 131 3.62 15.85 8.40
N ALA A 132 4.07 16.06 7.17
CA ALA A 132 5.21 15.37 6.59
C ALA A 132 6.44 16.28 6.66
N THR A 133 7.60 15.71 7.00
CA THR A 133 8.89 16.42 7.09
C THR A 133 9.94 15.58 6.36
N ILE A 134 10.80 16.21 5.54
CA ILE A 134 11.88 15.54 4.82
C ILE A 134 13.21 15.76 5.51
N ILE A 135 13.96 14.67 5.71
CA ILE A 135 15.38 14.67 6.04
C ILE A 135 16.13 14.26 4.77
N SER A 136 16.88 15.20 4.19
CA SER A 136 17.66 14.99 2.96
C SER A 136 19.11 14.60 3.23
N ASP A 137 19.62 14.90 4.42
CA ASP A 137 20.95 14.44 4.85
C ASP A 137 20.80 13.01 5.39
N THR A 138 21.36 12.06 4.66
CA THR A 138 21.30 10.63 4.99
C THR A 138 22.69 10.05 5.27
N GLU A 139 23.72 10.88 5.40
CA GLU A 139 25.10 10.43 5.63
C GLU A 139 25.27 9.61 6.92
N PHE A 140 24.49 9.89 7.96
CA PHE A 140 24.49 9.11 9.20
C PHE A 140 24.16 7.62 9.01
N ILE A 141 23.52 7.24 7.89
CA ILE A 141 23.20 5.84 7.56
C ILE A 141 24.49 5.07 7.26
N PHE A 142 25.45 5.68 6.56
CA PHE A 142 26.74 5.06 6.21
C PHE A 142 27.55 4.69 7.46
N ASP A 143 27.47 5.53 8.50
CA ASP A 143 28.20 5.35 9.76
C ASP A 143 27.56 4.33 10.71
N SER A 144 26.37 3.83 10.38
CA SER A 144 25.54 3.03 11.31
C SER A 144 25.77 1.52 11.22
N ASN A 145 26.80 1.02 10.52
CA ASN A 145 27.06 -0.42 10.29
C ASN A 145 25.84 -1.19 9.77
N LEU A 146 25.03 -0.54 8.95
CA LEU A 146 23.87 -1.12 8.30
C LEU A 146 24.28 -1.90 7.06
N ASN A 147 23.33 -2.68 6.52
CA ASN A 147 23.55 -3.33 5.22
C ASN A 147 23.78 -2.25 4.13
N GLU A 148 24.81 -2.41 3.32
CA GLU A 148 25.20 -1.46 2.27
C GLU A 148 24.07 -1.06 1.32
N ILE A 149 23.04 -1.89 1.19
CA ILE A 149 21.88 -1.56 0.36
C ILE A 149 21.14 -0.31 0.84
N PHE A 150 21.20 -0.02 2.14
CA PHE A 150 20.57 1.18 2.73
C PHE A 150 21.33 2.47 2.39
N ASN A 151 22.54 2.38 1.86
CA ASN A 151 23.27 3.53 1.34
C ASN A 151 22.60 4.13 0.09
N ASN A 152 21.65 3.42 -0.52
CA ASN A 152 20.83 3.96 -1.60
C ASN A 152 19.67 4.83 -1.13
N ILE A 153 19.49 5.04 0.18
CA ILE A 153 18.47 5.95 0.69
C ILE A 153 18.89 7.39 0.38
N GLY A 154 18.11 8.05 -0.47
CA GLY A 154 18.30 9.44 -0.85
C GLY A 154 17.59 10.43 0.08
N LYS A 155 16.39 10.08 0.56
CA LYS A 155 15.59 10.90 1.47
C LYS A 155 14.82 10.05 2.48
N ILE A 156 14.53 10.66 3.63
CA ILE A 156 13.67 10.09 4.67
C ILE A 156 12.48 11.03 4.85
N CYS A 157 11.27 10.48 4.82
CA CYS A 157 10.04 11.22 5.08
C CYS A 157 9.45 10.80 6.43
N VAL A 158 9.36 11.74 7.35
CA VAL A 158 8.74 11.56 8.68
C VAL A 158 7.33 12.12 8.62
N ILE A 159 6.32 11.28 8.86
CA ILE A 159 4.91 11.66 8.81
C ILE A 159 4.31 11.54 10.20
N ASP A 160 4.02 12.67 10.80
CA ASP A 160 3.30 12.78 12.07
C ASP A 160 1.80 12.94 11.79
N LYS A 161 1.00 12.00 12.27
CA LYS A 161 -0.45 12.03 12.13
C LYS A 161 -1.11 12.22 13.48
N THR A 162 -1.90 13.26 13.61
CA THR A 162 -2.77 13.52 14.78
C THR A 162 -4.21 13.28 14.37
N THR A 163 -4.88 12.39 15.07
CA THR A 163 -6.29 12.08 14.84
C THR A 163 -7.11 12.46 16.05
N THR A 164 -8.07 13.36 15.90
CA THR A 164 -9.01 13.76 16.94
C THR A 164 -10.41 13.29 16.56
N SER A 165 -11.01 12.47 17.39
CA SER A 165 -12.39 11.97 17.22
C SER A 165 -13.24 12.38 18.40
N LYS A 166 -14.50 12.79 18.14
CA LYS A 166 -15.51 13.06 19.18
C LYS A 166 -16.44 11.85 19.27
N MET A 167 -16.47 11.19 20.42
CA MET A 167 -17.42 10.12 20.73
C MET A 167 -18.08 10.43 22.08
N ASN A 168 -19.41 10.41 22.11
CA ASN A 168 -20.23 10.61 23.34
C ASN A 168 -19.88 11.88 24.14
N GLY A 169 -19.50 12.98 23.45
CA GLY A 169 -19.14 14.25 24.07
C GLY A 169 -17.68 14.36 24.52
N GLU A 170 -16.92 13.27 24.51
CA GLU A 170 -15.49 13.26 24.81
C GLU A 170 -14.66 13.35 23.54
N SER A 171 -13.54 14.07 23.63
CA SER A 171 -12.55 14.20 22.55
C SER A 171 -11.38 13.29 22.81
N LYS A 172 -11.15 12.31 21.92
CA LYS A 172 -9.97 11.43 21.97
C LYS A 172 -8.98 11.83 20.90
N THR A 173 -7.76 12.12 21.29
CA THR A 173 -6.65 12.43 20.37
C THR A 173 -5.62 11.31 20.37
N THR A 174 -5.24 10.85 19.19
CA THR A 174 -4.18 9.85 18.99
C THR A 174 -3.11 10.44 18.08
N LYS A 175 -1.85 10.24 18.43
CA LYS A 175 -0.69 10.64 17.61
C LYS A 175 0.06 9.41 17.16
N THR A 176 0.46 9.38 15.91
CA THR A 176 1.28 8.31 15.32
C THR A 176 2.36 8.93 14.44
N ARG A 177 3.57 8.37 14.50
CA ARG A 177 4.68 8.74 13.61
C ARG A 177 4.97 7.57 12.67
N THR A 178 5.10 7.85 11.39
CA THR A 178 5.48 6.89 10.36
C THR A 178 6.74 7.38 9.68
N ILE A 179 7.73 6.52 9.55
CA ILE A 179 8.99 6.81 8.86
C ILE A 179 8.99 6.08 7.54
N CYS A 180 9.23 6.80 6.45
CA CYS A 180 9.35 6.26 5.11
C CYS A 180 10.74 6.60 4.54
N ILE A 181 11.27 5.72 3.71
CA ILE A 181 12.55 5.89 3.01
C ILE A 181 12.36 5.76 1.51
N THR A 182 13.16 6.49 0.74
CA THR A 182 13.18 6.43 -0.72
C THR A 182 14.61 6.64 -1.25
N ASP A 183 14.90 6.10 -2.42
CA ASP A 183 16.14 6.36 -3.17
C ASP A 183 16.05 7.67 -3.98
N LEU A 184 14.85 8.20 -4.19
CA LEU A 184 14.61 9.39 -4.99
C LEU A 184 14.97 10.66 -4.22
N THR A 185 15.89 11.45 -4.76
CA THR A 185 16.34 12.73 -4.20
C THR A 185 15.51 13.92 -4.67
N GLU A 186 14.81 13.78 -5.80
CA GLU A 186 14.08 14.90 -6.44
C GLU A 186 12.64 15.07 -5.91
N LEU A 187 12.10 14.09 -5.19
CA LEU A 187 10.72 14.17 -4.69
C LEU A 187 10.57 15.29 -3.67
N SER A 188 9.54 16.11 -3.87
CA SER A 188 9.08 17.10 -2.89
C SER A 188 8.34 16.42 -1.73
N VAL A 189 8.17 17.15 -0.63
CA VAL A 189 7.43 16.66 0.54
C VAL A 189 5.96 16.35 0.22
N ASN A 190 5.34 17.13 -0.69
CA ASN A 190 3.95 16.90 -1.12
C ASN A 190 3.83 15.58 -1.89
N GLU A 191 4.71 15.35 -2.86
CA GLU A 191 4.71 14.09 -3.63
C GLU A 191 4.94 12.87 -2.73
N MET A 192 5.84 12.96 -1.75
CA MET A 192 6.05 11.88 -0.78
C MET A 192 4.81 11.60 0.06
N LEU A 193 4.11 12.66 0.50
CA LEU A 193 2.86 12.50 1.24
C LEU A 193 1.77 11.88 0.35
N GLU A 194 1.66 12.30 -0.91
CA GLU A 194 0.74 11.71 -1.88
C GLU A 194 1.03 10.22 -2.12
N ILE A 195 2.28 9.84 -2.35
CA ILE A 195 2.68 8.44 -2.48
C ILE A 195 2.28 7.63 -1.25
N LYS A 196 2.47 8.18 -0.05
CA LYS A 196 2.04 7.51 1.20
C LYS A 196 0.54 7.35 1.31
N LEU A 197 -0.21 8.38 0.92
CA LEU A 197 -1.69 8.34 0.94
C LEU A 197 -2.23 7.37 -0.11
N SER A 198 -1.63 7.33 -1.28
CA SER A 198 -2.01 6.43 -2.35
C SER A 198 -1.81 4.96 -2.00
N HIS A 199 -0.79 4.66 -1.20
CA HIS A 199 -0.59 3.31 -0.69
C HIS A 199 -1.82 2.78 0.06
N TRP A 200 -2.61 3.62 0.72
CA TRP A 200 -3.86 3.22 1.37
C TRP A 200 -4.97 2.80 0.40
N ASN A 201 -4.89 3.19 -0.87
CA ASN A 201 -5.85 2.74 -1.88
C ASN A 201 -5.78 1.22 -2.10
N ILE A 202 -4.62 0.60 -1.88
CA ILE A 202 -4.45 -0.85 -1.91
C ILE A 202 -5.26 -1.50 -0.79
N GLU A 203 -5.15 -0.97 0.44
CA GLU A 203 -5.91 -1.49 1.59
C GLU A 203 -7.41 -1.33 1.37
N ALA A 204 -7.84 -0.17 0.87
CA ALA A 204 -9.24 0.09 0.53
C ALA A 204 -9.75 -0.86 -0.56
N SER A 205 -8.93 -1.14 -1.58
CA SER A 205 -9.27 -2.08 -2.65
C SER A 205 -9.41 -3.51 -2.12
N HIS A 206 -8.52 -3.95 -1.23
CA HIS A 206 -8.63 -5.25 -0.58
C HIS A 206 -9.88 -5.35 0.30
N TRP A 207 -10.16 -4.32 1.09
CA TRP A 207 -11.39 -4.26 1.88
C TRP A 207 -12.65 -4.39 1.01
N ILE A 208 -12.67 -3.71 -0.16
CA ILE A 208 -13.79 -3.82 -1.10
C ILE A 208 -13.92 -5.24 -1.63
N LEU A 209 -12.82 -5.89 -2.02
CA LEU A 209 -12.83 -7.27 -2.52
C LEU A 209 -13.32 -8.24 -1.43
N ASP A 210 -12.84 -8.11 -0.20
CA ASP A 210 -13.18 -9.02 0.90
C ASP A 210 -14.62 -8.81 1.38
N VAL A 211 -15.02 -7.56 1.62
CA VAL A 211 -16.32 -7.26 2.25
C VAL A 211 -17.44 -7.18 1.23
N GLN A 212 -17.23 -6.50 0.10
CA GLN A 212 -18.28 -6.24 -0.88
C GLN A 212 -18.38 -7.36 -1.93
N TYR A 213 -17.24 -7.84 -2.44
CA TYR A 213 -17.17 -8.92 -3.42
C TYR A 213 -17.06 -10.30 -2.77
N LYS A 214 -16.97 -10.35 -1.42
CA LYS A 214 -16.93 -11.59 -0.62
C LYS A 214 -15.83 -12.55 -1.10
N GLU A 215 -14.64 -12.03 -1.35
CA GLU A 215 -13.55 -12.82 -1.87
C GLU A 215 -13.13 -13.91 -0.88
N ASP A 216 -13.01 -13.57 0.40
CA ASP A 216 -12.67 -14.51 1.48
C ASP A 216 -13.75 -15.57 1.77
N TYR A 217 -14.98 -15.32 1.34
CA TYR A 217 -16.10 -16.27 1.49
C TYR A 217 -16.24 -17.22 0.31
N SER A 218 -15.33 -17.19 -0.67
CA SER A 218 -15.38 -18.09 -1.82
C SER A 218 -15.26 -19.54 -1.40
N THR A 219 -16.21 -20.37 -1.82
CA THR A 219 -16.22 -21.82 -1.58
C THR A 219 -15.55 -22.60 -2.70
N SER A 220 -15.17 -21.94 -3.78
CA SER A 220 -14.51 -22.57 -4.93
C SER A 220 -13.10 -23.03 -4.54
N ARG A 221 -12.77 -24.30 -4.79
CA ARG A 221 -11.56 -24.95 -4.29
C ARG A 221 -10.82 -25.79 -5.32
N SER A 222 -11.29 -25.85 -6.55
CA SER A 222 -10.72 -26.74 -7.56
C SER A 222 -9.85 -25.99 -8.57
N GLY A 223 -8.62 -26.45 -8.76
CA GLY A 223 -7.70 -25.96 -9.79
C GLY A 223 -7.51 -24.45 -9.75
N ASN A 224 -7.51 -23.79 -10.91
CA ASN A 224 -7.31 -22.36 -11.06
C ASN A 224 -8.55 -21.50 -10.72
N SER A 225 -9.62 -22.09 -10.19
CA SER A 225 -10.89 -21.38 -9.96
C SER A 225 -10.76 -20.20 -8.99
N ILE A 226 -9.92 -20.32 -7.97
CA ILE A 226 -9.67 -19.24 -6.97
C ILE A 226 -9.02 -18.05 -7.68
N VAL A 227 -7.95 -18.28 -8.43
CA VAL A 227 -7.22 -17.24 -9.17
C VAL A 227 -8.13 -16.58 -10.21
N ASN A 228 -8.90 -17.37 -10.96
CA ASN A 228 -9.81 -16.86 -11.98
C ASN A 228 -10.96 -16.03 -11.37
N LEU A 229 -11.52 -16.47 -10.24
CA LEU A 229 -12.56 -15.70 -9.53
C LEU A 229 -12.03 -14.40 -8.94
N SER A 230 -10.81 -14.40 -8.40
CA SER A 230 -10.13 -13.19 -7.95
C SER A 230 -9.97 -12.20 -9.11
N LEU A 231 -9.50 -12.68 -10.27
CA LEU A 231 -9.36 -11.87 -11.48
C LEU A 231 -10.69 -11.26 -11.93
N LEU A 232 -11.76 -12.06 -11.98
CA LEU A 232 -13.09 -11.58 -12.36
C LEU A 232 -13.63 -10.52 -11.38
N ARG A 233 -13.40 -10.67 -10.07
CA ARG A 233 -13.79 -9.67 -9.06
C ARG A 233 -13.06 -8.35 -9.27
N LYS A 234 -11.74 -8.42 -9.51
CA LYS A 234 -10.91 -7.23 -9.80
C LYS A 234 -11.35 -6.54 -11.09
N PHE A 235 -11.65 -7.32 -12.12
CA PHE A 235 -12.20 -6.78 -13.37
C PHE A 235 -13.53 -6.07 -13.14
N GLY A 236 -14.45 -6.67 -12.39
CA GLY A 236 -15.72 -6.03 -12.02
C GLY A 236 -15.54 -4.76 -11.20
N MET A 237 -14.57 -4.73 -10.29
CA MET A 237 -14.22 -3.54 -9.52
C MET A 237 -13.68 -2.43 -10.43
N ARG A 238 -12.81 -2.76 -11.39
CA ARG A 238 -12.28 -1.82 -12.38
C ARG A 238 -13.38 -1.22 -13.22
N MET A 239 -14.25 -2.05 -13.81
CA MET A 239 -15.39 -1.59 -14.62
C MET A 239 -16.25 -0.59 -13.84
N ARG A 240 -16.56 -0.90 -12.57
CA ARG A 240 -17.30 0.03 -11.71
C ARG A 240 -16.57 1.36 -11.55
N ASN A 241 -15.28 1.33 -11.25
CA ASN A 241 -14.50 2.54 -10.97
C ASN A 241 -14.30 3.40 -12.23
N SER A 242 -14.23 2.80 -13.41
CA SER A 242 -14.14 3.51 -14.70
C SER A 242 -15.45 4.20 -15.10
N SER A 243 -16.58 3.78 -14.56
CA SER A 243 -17.87 4.40 -14.85
C SER A 243 -18.15 5.59 -13.94
N LYS A 244 -18.31 6.80 -14.53
CA LYS A 244 -18.68 8.02 -13.79
C LYS A 244 -20.00 7.89 -13.02
N GLU A 245 -20.93 7.10 -13.54
CA GLU A 245 -22.23 6.87 -12.92
C GLU A 245 -22.14 5.90 -11.73
N PHE A 246 -21.42 4.79 -11.91
CA PHE A 246 -21.37 3.70 -10.91
C PHE A 246 -20.32 3.93 -9.82
N SER A 247 -19.25 4.69 -10.08
CA SER A 247 -18.19 4.96 -9.10
C SER A 247 -18.71 5.62 -7.82
N LYS A 248 -19.75 6.45 -7.93
CA LYS A 248 -20.36 7.18 -6.82
C LYS A 248 -21.47 6.41 -6.10
N LYS A 249 -21.92 5.26 -6.62
CA LYS A 249 -23.02 4.49 -6.02
C LYS A 249 -22.50 3.43 -5.06
N PRO A 250 -23.23 3.13 -3.95
CA PRO A 250 -22.88 2.01 -3.08
C PRO A 250 -22.84 0.69 -3.86
N ILE A 251 -21.77 -0.10 -3.69
CA ILE A 251 -21.53 -1.33 -4.44
C ILE A 251 -22.70 -2.30 -4.33
N LYS A 252 -23.23 -2.49 -3.12
CA LYS A 252 -24.38 -3.37 -2.89
C LYS A 252 -25.62 -2.95 -3.71
N ARG A 253 -25.89 -1.66 -3.82
CA ARG A 253 -27.01 -1.13 -4.59
C ARG A 253 -26.80 -1.35 -6.09
N MET A 254 -25.58 -1.22 -6.56
CA MET A 254 -25.21 -1.50 -7.94
C MET A 254 -25.43 -2.97 -8.30
N PHE A 255 -24.99 -3.91 -7.45
CA PHE A 255 -25.25 -5.34 -7.68
C PHE A 255 -26.73 -5.65 -7.79
N MET A 256 -27.55 -5.14 -6.88
CA MET A 256 -28.99 -5.38 -6.90
C MET A 256 -29.65 -4.82 -8.18
N ARG A 257 -29.21 -3.65 -8.65
CA ARG A 257 -29.72 -3.05 -9.89
C ARG A 257 -29.28 -3.80 -11.12
N ASN A 258 -28.03 -4.26 -11.17
CA ASN A 258 -27.50 -4.98 -12.35
C ASN A 258 -28.09 -6.38 -12.47
N VAL A 259 -28.44 -7.05 -11.38
CA VAL A 259 -29.17 -8.32 -11.40
C VAL A 259 -30.58 -8.15 -12.00
N SER A 260 -31.24 -6.99 -11.75
CA SER A 260 -32.57 -6.71 -12.29
C SER A 260 -32.59 -6.08 -13.70
N HIS A 261 -31.46 -5.53 -14.17
CA HIS A 261 -31.35 -4.84 -15.47
C HIS A 261 -30.04 -5.19 -16.15
N PHE A 262 -30.06 -6.22 -16.98
CA PHE A 262 -28.88 -6.72 -17.71
C PHE A 262 -28.27 -5.68 -18.66
N GLU A 263 -29.08 -4.75 -19.19
CA GLU A 263 -28.66 -3.63 -20.03
C GLU A 263 -27.60 -2.75 -19.37
N ASN A 264 -27.68 -2.54 -18.06
CA ASN A 264 -26.67 -1.78 -17.31
C ASN A 264 -25.28 -2.46 -17.33
N ILE A 265 -25.24 -3.79 -17.45
CA ILE A 265 -23.97 -4.53 -17.54
C ILE A 265 -23.35 -4.30 -18.93
N ILE A 266 -24.17 -4.27 -19.97
CA ILE A 266 -23.73 -4.00 -21.34
C ILE A 266 -23.19 -2.57 -21.43
N GLU A 267 -23.88 -1.57 -20.88
CA GLU A 267 -23.37 -0.19 -20.81
C GLU A 267 -22.03 -0.09 -20.11
N MET A 268 -21.85 -0.83 -19.01
CA MET A 268 -20.56 -0.87 -18.28
C MET A 268 -19.43 -1.51 -19.13
N LEU A 269 -19.77 -2.46 -20.01
CA LEU A 269 -18.81 -3.10 -20.90
C LEU A 269 -18.45 -2.23 -22.11
N CYS A 270 -19.35 -1.34 -22.54
CA CYS A 270 -19.18 -0.48 -23.71
C CYS A 270 -18.51 0.88 -23.38
N ILE A 271 -18.19 1.18 -22.12
CA ILE A 271 -17.49 2.42 -21.70
C ILE A 271 -15.96 2.30 -21.99
N GLY A 272 -15.60 1.88 -23.16
CA GLY A 272 -14.22 1.70 -23.58
C GLY A 272 -13.96 2.12 -25.04
N GLU A 273 -14.94 2.78 -25.68
CA GLU A 273 -14.79 3.39 -26.99
C GLU A 273 -14.63 4.90 -26.90
#